data_0796ef5da1b808c9311d04ba278d778a
#
_entry.id   0796ef5da1b808c9311d04ba278d778a
#
_cell.length_a   1.000
_cell.length_b   1.000
_cell.length_c   1.000
_cell.angle_alpha   90.00
_cell.angle_beta   90.00
_cell.angle_gamma   90.00
#
_symmetry.space_group_name_H-M   'P 1'
#
loop_
_entity.id
_entity.type
_entity.pdbx_description
1 polymer ?
#
loop_
_entity_poly.entity_id
_entity_poly.type
_entity_poly.pdbx_seq_one_letter_code
_entity_poly.pdbx_strand_id
1 'polypeptide(L)'
;MDLSVFSQNNITSSEKENKKEEGRFRGSFYKNLLRLQETFNCIDNARVPVLMAVQGGCIGGAVDFAAACDMRYCTEDAFFCIQEINIGMTADVGTFPRLPYLIPAGLVKELAYTGRRLLADEAKDSGLVNKVFKDQDEMMNYVMDIAKQIAEKTPLAVWGSKDMINFTRGRTIEEGLDRISLWQAGMYHPGADMKEAFEAQMEDREADF
;
A
#
# COMPACT_ATOMS: atom_id res chain seq x y z
N MET A 1 -10.44 12.05 6.13
CA MET A 1 -9.68 12.46 7.35
C MET A 1 -10.31 13.74 7.87
N ASP A 2 -10.75 13.75 9.11
CA ASP A 2 -11.39 14.93 9.70
C ASP A 2 -10.30 15.93 10.10
N LEU A 3 -10.23 17.06 9.40
CA LEU A 3 -9.25 18.13 9.64
C LEU A 3 -9.50 18.87 10.98
N SER A 4 -10.66 18.69 11.62
CA SER A 4 -10.97 19.31 12.92
C SER A 4 -10.04 18.83 14.03
N VAL A 5 -9.46 17.65 13.90
CA VAL A 5 -8.49 17.09 14.86
C VAL A 5 -7.21 17.96 14.94
N PHE A 6 -6.83 18.60 13.84
CA PHE A 6 -5.63 19.47 13.82
C PHE A 6 -5.90 20.88 14.32
N SER A 7 -7.15 21.35 14.33
CA SER A 7 -7.52 22.70 14.79
C SER A 7 -7.70 22.82 16.30
N GLN A 8 -7.77 21.72 17.03
CA GLN A 8 -8.00 21.73 18.49
C GLN A 8 -6.73 21.84 19.33
N ASN A 9 -5.55 21.78 18.74
CA ASN A 9 -4.30 22.12 19.43
C ASN A 9 -4.09 23.63 19.42
N ASN A 10 -4.86 24.35 20.26
CA ASN A 10 -4.62 25.76 20.55
C ASN A 10 -3.21 25.94 21.14
N ILE A 11 -2.29 26.46 20.32
CA ILE A 11 -1.01 26.98 20.76
C ILE A 11 -1.29 28.32 21.46
N THR A 12 -1.72 28.26 22.72
CA THR A 12 -1.80 29.40 23.59
C THR A 12 -1.21 29.02 24.96
N SER A 13 0.09 29.18 25.12
CA SER A 13 0.68 29.36 26.42
C SER A 13 2.12 29.89 26.28
N SER A 14 2.38 30.85 27.07
CA SER A 14 3.56 31.68 27.27
C SER A 14 4.90 31.11 26.78
N GLU A 15 5.59 31.89 25.93
CA GLU A 15 6.87 31.59 25.26
C GLU A 15 8.06 31.27 26.19
N LYS A 16 7.96 31.42 27.49
CA LYS A 16 9.09 31.22 28.43
C LYS A 16 9.11 29.85 29.12
N GLU A 17 8.00 29.18 29.31
CA GLU A 17 7.95 27.82 29.85
C GLU A 17 8.20 26.75 28.78
N ASN A 18 7.95 27.05 27.51
CA ASN A 18 7.96 26.10 26.39
C ASN A 18 9.35 25.57 25.98
N LYS A 19 10.44 26.31 26.22
CA LYS A 19 11.76 25.86 25.72
C LYS A 19 12.30 24.59 26.38
N LYS A 20 11.96 24.33 27.64
CA LYS A 20 12.41 23.11 28.34
C LYS A 20 11.65 21.85 27.93
N GLU A 21 10.43 22.00 27.39
CA GLU A 21 9.57 20.87 26.99
C GLU A 21 9.59 20.59 25.49
N GLU A 22 10.13 21.51 24.68
CA GLU A 22 10.13 21.39 23.22
C GLU A 22 10.80 20.09 22.72
N GLY A 23 11.92 19.71 23.33
CA GLY A 23 12.62 18.46 22.99
C GLY A 23 11.79 17.22 23.32
N ARG A 24 11.05 17.24 24.43
CA ARG A 24 10.15 16.13 24.81
C ARG A 24 8.94 16.07 23.88
N PHE A 25 8.39 17.22 23.54
CA PHE A 25 7.29 17.31 22.57
C PHE A 25 7.72 16.73 21.21
N ARG A 26 8.85 17.17 20.67
CA ARG A 26 9.39 16.68 19.40
C ARG A 26 9.68 15.18 19.45
N GLY A 27 10.25 14.69 20.54
CA GLY A 27 10.48 13.26 20.76
C GLY A 27 9.20 12.44 20.83
N SER A 28 8.16 12.98 21.46
CA SER A 28 6.84 12.34 21.51
C SER A 28 6.16 12.36 20.15
N PHE A 29 6.22 13.47 19.43
CA PHE A 29 5.71 13.59 18.06
C PHE A 29 6.36 12.57 17.12
N TYR A 30 7.70 12.47 17.15
CA TYR A 30 8.44 11.48 16.38
C TYR A 30 7.97 10.03 16.65
N LYS A 31 7.83 9.68 17.94
CA LYS A 31 7.35 8.34 18.32
C LYS A 31 5.91 8.07 17.86
N ASN A 32 5.06 9.09 17.92
CA ASN A 32 3.67 8.96 17.46
C ASN A 32 3.61 8.81 15.95
N LEU A 33 4.45 9.55 15.21
CA LEU A 33 4.55 9.41 13.76
C LEU A 33 5.03 8.00 13.35
N LEU A 34 6.04 7.45 14.03
CA LEU A 34 6.47 6.07 13.78
C LEU A 34 5.33 5.05 13.99
N ARG A 35 4.51 5.24 15.05
CA ARG A 35 3.35 4.38 15.29
C ARG A 35 2.29 4.53 14.19
N LEU A 36 2.08 5.75 13.72
CA LEU A 36 1.15 6.01 12.62
C LEU A 36 1.66 5.37 11.32
N GLN A 37 2.95 5.48 11.02
CA GLN A 37 3.58 4.81 9.87
C GLN A 37 3.40 3.29 9.94
N GLU A 38 3.49 2.69 11.12
CA GLU A 38 3.32 1.25 11.30
C GLU A 38 1.91 0.77 10.94
N THR A 39 0.89 1.63 11.06
CA THR A 39 -0.48 1.30 10.61
C THR A 39 -0.57 1.11 9.09
N PHE A 40 0.33 1.69 8.32
CA PHE A 40 0.44 1.49 6.87
C PHE A 40 1.44 0.38 6.54
N ASN A 41 2.54 0.28 7.29
CA ASN A 41 3.54 -0.78 7.10
C ASN A 41 2.94 -2.17 7.31
N CYS A 42 1.94 -2.32 8.20
CA CYS A 42 1.29 -3.61 8.41
C CYS A 42 0.60 -4.15 7.15
N ILE A 43 0.23 -3.30 6.19
CA ILE A 43 -0.34 -3.69 4.90
C ILE A 43 0.72 -4.34 4.02
N ASP A 44 1.89 -3.69 3.90
CA ASP A 44 3.05 -4.26 3.20
C ASP A 44 3.47 -5.61 3.80
N ASN A 45 3.44 -5.71 5.15
CA ASN A 45 3.91 -6.86 5.91
C ASN A 45 2.85 -7.96 6.09
N ALA A 46 1.60 -7.72 5.66
CA ALA A 46 0.55 -8.72 5.72
C ALA A 46 0.94 -9.95 4.88
N ARG A 47 0.70 -11.16 5.40
CA ARG A 47 0.99 -12.41 4.68
C ARG A 47 0.05 -12.66 3.50
N VAL A 48 -1.09 -11.99 3.50
CA VAL A 48 -2.07 -12.06 2.41
C VAL A 48 -1.99 -10.80 1.55
N PRO A 49 -2.26 -10.88 0.25
CA PRO A 49 -2.43 -9.70 -0.59
C PRO A 49 -3.58 -8.82 -0.12
N VAL A 50 -3.38 -7.51 -0.19
CA VAL A 50 -4.38 -6.49 0.13
C VAL A 50 -4.78 -5.78 -1.16
N LEU A 51 -6.05 -5.89 -1.51
CA LEU A 51 -6.65 -5.27 -2.69
C LEU A 51 -7.43 -4.03 -2.27
N MET A 52 -7.19 -2.91 -2.91
CA MET A 52 -7.91 -1.67 -2.65
C MET A 52 -8.85 -1.33 -3.80
N ALA A 53 -10.12 -1.09 -3.48
CA ALA A 53 -11.15 -0.61 -4.39
C ALA A 53 -11.50 0.84 -4.01
N VAL A 54 -11.32 1.78 -4.94
CA VAL A 54 -11.48 3.22 -4.72
C VAL A 54 -12.67 3.74 -5.49
N GLN A 55 -13.60 4.40 -4.79
CA GLN A 55 -14.67 5.16 -5.39
C GLN A 55 -14.56 6.62 -4.94
N GLY A 56 -14.66 7.58 -5.87
CA GLY A 56 -14.53 8.98 -5.56
C GLY A 56 -13.12 9.37 -5.10
N GLY A 57 -12.99 10.16 -4.04
CA GLY A 57 -11.72 10.77 -3.64
C GLY A 57 -10.81 9.90 -2.77
N CYS A 58 -9.62 9.55 -3.27
CA CYS A 58 -8.50 9.00 -2.49
C CYS A 58 -7.54 10.15 -2.15
N ILE A 59 -7.62 10.69 -0.92
CA ILE A 59 -7.04 12.00 -0.57
C ILE A 59 -6.14 11.86 0.67
N GLY A 60 -4.93 12.45 0.63
CA GLY A 60 -3.98 12.50 1.73
C GLY A 60 -3.61 11.10 2.22
N GLY A 61 -3.79 10.78 3.51
CA GLY A 61 -3.52 9.47 4.08
C GLY A 61 -4.17 8.28 3.36
N ALA A 62 -5.24 8.50 2.58
CA ALA A 62 -5.79 7.46 1.72
C ALA A 62 -4.86 7.12 0.55
N VAL A 63 -4.04 8.06 0.07
CA VAL A 63 -2.99 7.80 -0.94
C VAL A 63 -1.86 6.99 -0.33
N ASP A 64 -1.48 7.27 0.94
CA ASP A 64 -0.50 6.47 1.67
C ASP A 64 -0.97 5.01 1.81
N PHE A 65 -2.26 4.84 2.18
CA PHE A 65 -2.89 3.52 2.24
C PHE A 65 -2.90 2.83 0.88
N ALA A 66 -3.33 3.52 -0.17
CA ALA A 66 -3.33 3.00 -1.53
C ALA A 66 -1.94 2.56 -1.99
N ALA A 67 -0.90 3.35 -1.67
CA ALA A 67 0.47 3.03 -2.02
C ALA A 67 1.03 1.81 -1.27
N ALA A 68 0.49 1.49 -0.09
CA ALA A 68 0.87 0.32 0.69
C ALA A 68 0.14 -0.97 0.27
N CYS A 69 -1.02 -0.86 -0.40
CA CYS A 69 -1.76 -2.01 -0.90
C CYS A 69 -1.03 -2.69 -2.07
N ASP A 70 -1.27 -3.99 -2.27
CA ASP A 70 -0.65 -4.77 -3.35
C ASP A 70 -1.27 -4.45 -4.71
N MET A 71 -2.59 -4.32 -4.76
CA MET A 71 -3.33 -4.02 -5.98
C MET A 71 -4.35 -2.91 -5.73
N ARG A 72 -4.60 -2.08 -6.75
CA ARG A 72 -5.53 -0.95 -6.71
C ARG A 72 -6.44 -0.98 -7.89
N TYR A 73 -7.72 -0.74 -7.64
CA TYR A 73 -8.80 -0.66 -8.60
C TYR A 73 -9.60 0.60 -8.31
N CYS A 74 -10.20 1.21 -9.31
CA CYS A 74 -11.05 2.38 -9.05
C CYS A 74 -12.21 2.49 -10.03
N THR A 75 -13.18 3.34 -9.68
CA THR A 75 -14.25 3.76 -10.59
C THR A 75 -13.82 4.96 -11.44
N GLU A 76 -14.53 5.22 -12.55
CA GLU A 76 -14.24 6.34 -13.48
C GLU A 76 -14.31 7.71 -12.80
N ASP A 77 -15.13 7.86 -11.75
CA ASP A 77 -15.25 9.10 -10.96
C ASP A 77 -14.16 9.26 -9.90
N ALA A 78 -13.29 8.27 -9.73
CA ALA A 78 -12.25 8.33 -8.73
C ALA A 78 -11.12 9.28 -9.09
N PHE A 79 -10.50 9.84 -8.05
CA PHE A 79 -9.27 10.61 -8.17
C PHE A 79 -8.37 10.43 -6.96
N PHE A 80 -7.08 10.65 -7.15
CA PHE A 80 -6.06 10.59 -6.12
C PHE A 80 -5.46 11.99 -5.92
N CYS A 81 -5.17 12.37 -4.67
CA CYS A 81 -4.60 13.67 -4.36
C CYS A 81 -3.66 13.59 -3.16
N ILE A 82 -2.40 13.99 -3.35
CA ILE A 82 -1.45 14.21 -2.27
C ILE A 82 -1.80 15.55 -1.63
N GLN A 83 -2.73 15.51 -0.67
CA GLN A 83 -3.37 16.69 -0.11
C GLN A 83 -2.48 17.46 0.87
N GLU A 84 -1.48 16.83 1.41
CA GLU A 84 -0.60 17.38 2.45
C GLU A 84 0.02 18.70 2.02
N ILE A 85 0.46 18.82 0.76
CA ILE A 85 1.04 20.06 0.23
C ILE A 85 0.05 21.22 0.24
N ASN A 86 -1.24 20.95 0.01
CA ASN A 86 -2.30 21.96 -0.01
C ASN A 86 -2.61 22.52 1.38
N ILE A 87 -2.14 21.85 2.44
CA ILE A 87 -2.29 22.28 3.84
C ILE A 87 -0.95 22.62 4.50
N GLY A 88 0.12 22.79 3.70
CA GLY A 88 1.44 23.19 4.17
C GLY A 88 2.23 22.07 4.85
N MET A 89 1.93 20.80 4.55
CA MET A 89 2.62 19.64 5.10
C MET A 89 3.30 18.83 3.99
N THR A 90 4.25 18.00 4.39
CA THR A 90 4.79 16.91 3.57
C THR A 90 4.06 15.62 3.92
N ALA A 91 3.69 14.80 2.92
CA ALA A 91 3.17 13.47 3.19
C ALA A 91 4.21 12.63 3.95
N ASP A 92 3.82 12.08 5.11
CA ASP A 92 4.77 11.59 6.10
C ASP A 92 4.52 10.15 6.58
N VAL A 93 3.49 9.47 6.03
CA VAL A 93 3.15 8.10 6.46
C VAL A 93 3.32 7.04 5.37
N GLY A 94 3.91 7.39 4.22
CA GLY A 94 4.37 6.34 3.29
C GLY A 94 4.20 6.60 1.81
N THR A 95 3.58 7.71 1.39
CA THR A 95 3.40 8.07 -0.02
C THR A 95 4.74 8.13 -0.77
N PHE A 96 5.70 8.93 -0.31
CA PHE A 96 6.95 9.14 -1.04
C PHE A 96 7.91 7.93 -1.06
N PRO A 97 8.02 7.11 -0.02
CA PRO A 97 8.80 5.87 -0.10
C PRO A 97 8.21 4.82 -1.03
N ARG A 98 6.89 4.85 -1.33
CA ARG A 98 6.19 3.80 -2.09
C ARG A 98 5.82 4.19 -3.51
N LEU A 99 5.25 5.40 -3.70
CA LEU A 99 4.73 5.84 -5.00
C LEU A 99 5.74 5.77 -6.15
N PRO A 100 7.05 6.10 -5.98
CA PRO A 100 8.02 6.00 -7.06
C PRO A 100 8.27 4.57 -7.57
N TYR A 101 7.83 3.55 -6.85
CA TYR A 101 7.84 2.16 -7.33
C TYR A 101 6.56 1.78 -8.09
N LEU A 102 5.54 2.62 -8.06
CA LEU A 102 4.24 2.37 -8.68
C LEU A 102 4.02 3.19 -9.94
N ILE A 103 4.49 4.45 -9.95
CA ILE A 103 4.32 5.39 -11.07
C ILE A 103 5.64 6.14 -11.35
N PRO A 104 5.80 6.74 -12.54
CA PRO A 104 7.01 7.48 -12.88
C PRO A 104 7.35 8.57 -11.86
N ALA A 105 8.63 8.64 -11.46
CA ALA A 105 9.09 9.58 -10.42
C ALA A 105 8.83 11.06 -10.78
N GLY A 106 8.80 11.41 -12.08
CA GLY A 106 8.43 12.75 -12.53
C GLY A 106 6.99 13.09 -12.21
N LEU A 107 6.07 12.14 -12.42
CA LEU A 107 4.65 12.30 -12.07
C LEU A 107 4.46 12.40 -10.56
N VAL A 108 5.17 11.56 -9.77
CA VAL A 108 5.14 11.68 -8.30
C VAL A 108 5.50 13.09 -7.83
N LYS A 109 6.57 13.67 -8.40
CA LYS A 109 7.02 15.02 -8.07
C LYS A 109 6.01 16.08 -8.45
N GLU A 110 5.42 15.97 -9.64
CA GLU A 110 4.37 16.88 -10.09
C GLU A 110 3.18 16.86 -9.13
N LEU A 111 2.67 15.68 -8.80
CA LEU A 111 1.55 15.52 -7.85
C LEU A 111 1.90 16.04 -6.45
N ALA A 112 3.12 15.75 -5.98
CA ALA A 112 3.59 16.18 -4.67
C ALA A 112 3.78 17.70 -4.56
N TYR A 113 4.19 18.37 -5.64
CA TYR A 113 4.47 19.81 -5.60
C TYR A 113 3.25 20.65 -5.92
N THR A 114 2.32 20.15 -6.72
CA THR A 114 1.12 20.89 -7.14
C THR A 114 -0.10 20.58 -6.29
N GLY A 115 -0.16 19.41 -5.65
CA GLY A 115 -1.36 18.93 -4.97
C GLY A 115 -2.56 18.76 -5.90
N ARG A 116 -2.33 18.64 -7.23
CA ARG A 116 -3.40 18.41 -8.18
C ARG A 116 -4.01 17.02 -8.06
N ARG A 117 -5.20 16.86 -8.57
CA ARG A 117 -5.84 15.54 -8.67
C ARG A 117 -5.22 14.76 -9.82
N LEU A 118 -4.97 13.47 -9.58
CA LEU A 118 -4.70 12.44 -10.57
C LEU A 118 -6.03 11.72 -10.83
N LEU A 119 -6.59 11.87 -12.00
CA LEU A 119 -7.89 11.28 -12.36
C LEU A 119 -7.75 9.80 -12.69
N ALA A 120 -8.85 9.06 -12.72
CA ALA A 120 -8.89 7.62 -12.90
C ALA A 120 -8.14 7.13 -14.16
N ASP A 121 -8.35 7.78 -15.30
CA ASP A 121 -7.68 7.43 -16.57
C ASP A 121 -6.17 7.64 -16.47
N GLU A 122 -5.71 8.79 -15.96
CA GLU A 122 -4.30 9.08 -15.75
C GLU A 122 -3.67 8.12 -14.73
N ALA A 123 -4.42 7.76 -13.67
CA ALA A 123 -3.99 6.77 -12.68
C ALA A 123 -3.82 5.38 -13.32
N LYS A 124 -4.68 5.02 -14.27
CA LYS A 124 -4.55 3.79 -15.06
C LYS A 124 -3.36 3.84 -16.00
N ASP A 125 -3.22 4.92 -16.75
CA ASP A 125 -2.15 5.07 -17.74
C ASP A 125 -0.76 5.13 -17.11
N SER A 126 -0.66 5.73 -15.91
CA SER A 126 0.58 5.77 -15.12
C SER A 126 0.91 4.45 -14.40
N GLY A 127 -0.03 3.52 -14.31
CA GLY A 127 0.13 2.25 -13.60
C GLY A 127 -0.20 2.30 -12.10
N LEU A 128 -0.73 3.43 -11.59
CA LEU A 128 -1.15 3.50 -10.19
C LEU A 128 -2.26 2.51 -9.88
N VAL A 129 -3.23 2.37 -10.79
CA VAL A 129 -4.33 1.40 -10.65
C VAL A 129 -4.26 0.31 -11.71
N ASN A 130 -4.65 -0.90 -11.33
CA ASN A 130 -4.67 -2.06 -12.20
C ASN A 130 -5.76 -1.96 -13.26
N LYS A 131 -6.95 -1.45 -12.89
CA LYS A 131 -8.09 -1.32 -13.79
C LYS A 131 -9.08 -0.27 -13.28
N VAL A 132 -9.79 0.39 -14.22
CA VAL A 132 -10.86 1.34 -13.99
C VAL A 132 -12.19 0.69 -14.40
N PHE A 133 -13.26 1.01 -13.68
CA PHE A 133 -14.60 0.47 -13.86
C PHE A 133 -15.64 1.59 -13.92
N LYS A 134 -16.72 1.33 -14.62
CA LYS A 134 -17.80 2.30 -14.78
C LYS A 134 -18.45 2.65 -13.44
N ASP A 135 -18.65 1.67 -12.58
CA ASP A 135 -19.34 1.82 -11.30
C ASP A 135 -18.77 0.90 -10.22
N GLN A 136 -19.27 1.07 -9.00
CA GLN A 136 -18.83 0.32 -7.82
C GLN A 136 -19.18 -1.17 -7.92
N ASP A 137 -20.33 -1.52 -8.44
CA ASP A 137 -20.78 -2.92 -8.47
C ASP A 137 -19.91 -3.73 -9.44
N GLU A 138 -19.63 -3.19 -10.64
CA GLU A 138 -18.70 -3.81 -11.59
C GLU A 138 -17.30 -3.97 -10.99
N MET A 139 -16.80 -2.91 -10.34
CA MET A 139 -15.49 -2.94 -9.67
C MET A 139 -15.43 -4.00 -8.58
N MET A 140 -16.40 -4.01 -7.68
CA MET A 140 -16.41 -4.94 -6.54
C MET A 140 -16.55 -6.39 -6.99
N ASN A 141 -17.39 -6.68 -7.98
CA ASN A 141 -17.51 -8.03 -8.55
C ASN A 141 -16.14 -8.50 -9.08
N TYR A 142 -15.46 -7.67 -9.86
CA TYR A 142 -14.15 -8.01 -10.40
C TYR A 142 -13.09 -8.19 -9.30
N VAL A 143 -13.04 -7.28 -8.31
CA VAL A 143 -12.06 -7.35 -7.22
C VAL A 143 -12.27 -8.59 -6.36
N MET A 144 -13.53 -8.96 -6.10
CA MET A 144 -13.87 -10.19 -5.38
C MET A 144 -13.50 -11.44 -6.16
N ASP A 145 -13.67 -11.44 -7.48
CA ASP A 145 -13.23 -12.55 -8.33
C ASP A 145 -11.69 -12.71 -8.29
N ILE A 146 -10.94 -11.60 -8.33
CA ILE A 146 -9.48 -11.65 -8.16
C ILE A 146 -9.09 -12.17 -6.78
N ALA A 147 -9.77 -11.70 -5.73
CA ALA A 147 -9.51 -12.16 -4.36
C ALA A 147 -9.78 -13.67 -4.22
N LYS A 148 -10.86 -14.17 -4.83
CA LYS A 148 -11.18 -15.59 -4.88
C LYS A 148 -10.10 -16.40 -5.61
N GLN A 149 -9.69 -15.98 -6.80
CA GLN A 149 -8.60 -16.63 -7.53
C GLN A 149 -7.29 -16.70 -6.74
N ILE A 150 -6.99 -15.66 -5.92
CA ILE A 150 -5.82 -15.68 -5.03
C ILE A 150 -6.02 -16.66 -3.89
N ALA A 151 -7.21 -16.69 -3.27
CA ALA A 151 -7.54 -17.59 -2.17
C ALA A 151 -7.49 -19.07 -2.56
N GLU A 152 -7.67 -19.39 -3.85
CA GLU A 152 -7.52 -20.72 -4.43
C GLU A 152 -6.06 -21.16 -4.63
N LYS A 153 -5.08 -20.34 -4.31
CA LYS A 153 -3.66 -20.65 -4.42
C LYS A 153 -3.06 -20.99 -3.06
N THR A 154 -1.96 -21.76 -3.10
CA THR A 154 -1.30 -22.15 -1.84
C THR A 154 -0.90 -20.92 -1.03
N PRO A 155 -1.28 -20.81 0.26
CA PRO A 155 -1.01 -19.64 1.09
C PRO A 155 0.49 -19.32 1.20
N LEU A 156 1.35 -20.35 1.28
CA LEU A 156 2.80 -20.17 1.34
C LEU A 156 3.37 -19.58 0.05
N ALA A 157 2.90 -20.00 -1.12
CA ALA A 157 3.37 -19.46 -2.39
C ALA A 157 2.92 -18.00 -2.59
N VAL A 158 1.68 -17.67 -2.20
CA VAL A 158 1.15 -16.29 -2.26
C VAL A 158 1.96 -15.39 -1.32
N TRP A 159 2.14 -15.81 -0.06
CA TRP A 159 2.94 -15.07 0.90
C TRP A 159 4.39 -14.89 0.45
N GLY A 160 5.04 -15.98 0.01
CA GLY A 160 6.41 -15.93 -0.48
C GLY A 160 6.57 -14.99 -1.65
N SER A 161 5.64 -15.01 -2.60
CA SER A 161 5.64 -14.09 -3.75
C SER A 161 5.55 -12.63 -3.32
N LYS A 162 4.64 -12.29 -2.40
CA LYS A 162 4.53 -10.95 -1.84
C LYS A 162 5.80 -10.52 -1.11
N ASP A 163 6.34 -11.38 -0.23
CA ASP A 163 7.56 -11.10 0.54
C ASP A 163 8.75 -10.83 -0.41
N MET A 164 8.93 -11.66 -1.45
CA MET A 164 10.02 -11.50 -2.40
C MET A 164 9.88 -10.21 -3.22
N ILE A 165 8.69 -9.90 -3.72
CA ILE A 165 8.43 -8.67 -4.50
C ILE A 165 8.71 -7.45 -3.61
N ASN A 166 8.23 -7.43 -2.37
CA ASN A 166 8.44 -6.32 -1.45
C ASN A 166 9.92 -6.20 -1.02
N PHE A 167 10.59 -7.34 -0.77
CA PHE A 167 12.01 -7.36 -0.41
C PHE A 167 12.90 -6.75 -1.49
N THR A 168 12.59 -6.94 -2.78
CA THR A 168 13.43 -6.46 -3.87
C THR A 168 13.37 -4.94 -4.08
N ARG A 169 12.44 -4.23 -3.44
CA ARG A 169 12.37 -2.77 -3.52
C ARG A 169 13.66 -2.13 -3.04
N GLY A 170 14.35 -1.39 -3.91
CA GLY A 170 15.60 -0.69 -3.62
C GLY A 170 16.82 -1.60 -3.41
N ARG A 171 16.75 -2.87 -3.79
CA ARG A 171 17.84 -3.84 -3.72
C ARG A 171 18.33 -4.26 -5.09
N THR A 172 19.52 -4.85 -5.14
CA THR A 172 20.07 -5.43 -6.36
C THR A 172 19.36 -6.74 -6.73
N ILE A 173 19.48 -7.13 -8.00
CA ILE A 173 18.96 -8.44 -8.44
C ILE A 173 19.64 -9.58 -7.68
N GLU A 174 20.94 -9.46 -7.39
CA GLU A 174 21.73 -10.47 -6.67
C GLU A 174 21.16 -10.69 -5.25
N GLU A 175 20.94 -9.61 -4.50
CA GLU A 175 20.34 -9.69 -3.16
C GLU A 175 18.92 -10.29 -3.21
N GLY A 176 18.13 -9.97 -4.24
CA GLY A 176 16.82 -10.55 -4.46
C GLY A 176 16.88 -12.06 -4.71
N LEU A 177 17.79 -12.51 -5.58
CA LEU A 177 17.98 -13.93 -5.89
C LEU A 177 18.50 -14.72 -4.68
N ASP A 178 19.39 -14.15 -3.89
CA ASP A 178 19.87 -14.77 -2.66
C ASP A 178 18.71 -14.97 -1.66
N ARG A 179 17.88 -13.93 -1.47
CA ARG A 179 16.68 -14.02 -0.63
C ARG A 179 15.70 -15.08 -1.11
N ILE A 180 15.45 -15.17 -2.43
CA ILE A 180 14.58 -16.21 -3.01
C ILE A 180 15.15 -17.60 -2.75
N SER A 181 16.46 -17.76 -2.92
CA SER A 181 17.14 -19.04 -2.68
C SER A 181 17.01 -19.48 -1.22
N LEU A 182 17.18 -18.54 -0.29
CA LEU A 182 17.00 -18.80 1.14
C LEU A 182 15.53 -19.16 1.48
N TRP A 183 14.58 -18.43 0.90
CA TRP A 183 13.16 -18.75 1.07
C TRP A 183 12.85 -20.15 0.57
N GLN A 184 13.26 -20.49 -0.64
CA GLN A 184 13.02 -21.82 -1.21
C GLN A 184 13.70 -22.93 -0.40
N ALA A 185 14.94 -22.72 0.06
CA ALA A 185 15.63 -23.68 0.91
C ALA A 185 14.90 -23.96 2.23
N GLY A 186 14.23 -22.96 2.80
CA GLY A 186 13.48 -23.07 4.05
C GLY A 186 12.02 -23.51 3.89
N MET A 187 11.35 -23.11 2.82
CA MET A 187 9.91 -23.27 2.63
C MET A 187 9.56 -24.28 1.53
N TYR A 188 10.50 -24.58 0.61
CA TYR A 188 10.27 -25.58 -0.40
C TYR A 188 10.28 -26.96 0.24
N HIS A 189 9.10 -27.50 0.40
CA HIS A 189 8.92 -28.88 0.83
C HIS A 189 7.92 -29.54 -0.14
N PRO A 190 8.26 -30.63 -0.81
CA PRO A 190 7.31 -31.37 -1.66
C PRO A 190 6.25 -32.09 -0.78
N GLY A 191 5.72 -31.33 0.18
CA GLY A 191 4.76 -31.75 1.16
C GLY A 191 3.31 -31.49 0.74
N ALA A 192 2.43 -31.22 1.72
CA ALA A 192 1.00 -31.19 1.54
C ALA A 192 0.52 -30.29 0.40
N ASP A 193 0.92 -29.01 0.41
CA ASP A 193 0.43 -28.02 -0.59
C ASP A 193 0.83 -28.36 -2.02
N MET A 194 2.08 -28.75 -2.26
CA MET A 194 2.52 -29.13 -3.61
C MET A 194 1.83 -30.41 -4.09
N LYS A 195 1.68 -31.38 -3.20
CA LYS A 195 1.00 -32.63 -3.52
C LYS A 195 -0.46 -32.37 -3.86
N GLU A 196 -1.16 -31.60 -3.01
CA GLU A 196 -2.54 -31.20 -3.24
C GLU A 196 -2.69 -30.44 -4.57
N ALA A 197 -1.81 -29.46 -4.85
CA ALA A 197 -1.85 -28.72 -6.09
C ALA A 197 -1.71 -29.61 -7.34
N PHE A 198 -0.81 -30.62 -7.29
CA PHE A 198 -0.64 -31.57 -8.39
C PHE A 198 -1.80 -32.55 -8.50
N GLU A 199 -2.29 -33.08 -7.39
CA GLU A 199 -3.43 -34.01 -7.38
C GLU A 199 -4.71 -33.30 -7.89
N ALA A 200 -5.01 -32.10 -7.39
CA ALA A 200 -6.14 -31.30 -7.86
C ALA A 200 -6.08 -31.00 -9.35
N GLN A 201 -4.88 -30.67 -9.87
CA GLN A 201 -4.69 -30.43 -11.30
C GLN A 201 -4.87 -31.70 -12.13
N MET A 202 -4.39 -32.84 -11.64
CA MET A 202 -4.55 -34.13 -12.35
C MET A 202 -6.02 -34.62 -12.34
N GLU A 203 -6.75 -34.29 -11.28
CA GLU A 203 -8.15 -34.69 -11.08
C GLU A 203 -9.15 -33.67 -11.61
N ASP A 204 -8.68 -32.55 -12.19
CA ASP A 204 -9.49 -31.43 -12.71
C ASP A 204 -10.49 -30.90 -11.65
N ARG A 205 -10.04 -30.72 -10.43
CA ARG A 205 -10.79 -30.18 -9.29
C ARG A 205 -10.11 -28.97 -8.65
N GLU A 206 -10.87 -28.24 -7.85
CA GLU A 206 -10.30 -27.21 -6.99
C GLU A 206 -9.39 -27.85 -5.93
N ALA A 207 -8.26 -27.18 -5.62
CA ALA A 207 -7.35 -27.58 -4.55
C ALA A 207 -7.91 -27.14 -3.19
N ASP A 208 -7.63 -27.92 -2.15
CA ASP A 208 -8.01 -27.64 -0.76
C ASP A 208 -6.74 -27.35 0.08
N PHE A 209 -6.47 -26.04 0.37
CA PHE A 209 -5.27 -25.56 1.06
C PHE A 209 -5.52 -25.07 2.47
#